data_e1918de48501244883bbad8bbb926301
#
_entry.id   e1918de48501244883bbad8bbb926301
#
_cell.length_a   1.000
_cell.length_b   1.000
_cell.length_c   1.000
_cell.angle_alpha   90.00
_cell.angle_beta   90.00
_cell.angle_gamma   90.00
#
_symmetry.space_group_name_H-M   'P 1'
#
loop_
_entity.id
_entity.type
_entity.pdbx_description
1 polymer ?
#
loop_
_entity_poly.entity_id
_entity_poly.type
_entity_poly.pdbx_seq_one_letter_code
_entity_poly.pdbx_strand_id
1 'polypeptide(L)'
;MQQRMIKSEEEIELIRNGAQVADIGGQACVEALAEGVPEYLIARHSTHTMVQEIAKRYPDSDLMDTWTWFQSGINTDGAHNPVTTRKVEKGDILSLNCFPMIGGYYTALERTLFLDHASDEHLRLWEINCRVHQRGLELIRPGTRCCDIALEL
;
A
#
# COMPACT_ATOMS: atom_id res chain seq x y z
N MET A 1 20.55 -2.78 14.53
CA MET A 1 20.11 -3.18 13.17
C MET A 1 20.19 -4.70 12.95
N GLN A 2 21.29 -5.38 13.29
CA GLN A 2 21.44 -6.83 13.03
C GLN A 2 20.33 -7.70 13.66
N GLN A 3 19.83 -7.37 14.85
CA GLN A 3 18.77 -8.13 15.53
C GLN A 3 17.43 -8.16 14.77
N ARG A 4 17.17 -7.16 13.92
CA ARG A 4 15.94 -7.08 13.14
C ARG A 4 16.02 -7.78 11.77
N MET A 5 17.19 -8.20 11.36
CA MET A 5 17.39 -8.82 10.03
C MET A 5 16.91 -10.27 9.99
N ILE A 6 17.03 -10.98 11.10
CA ILE A 6 16.56 -12.37 11.25
C ILE A 6 15.32 -12.33 12.14
N LYS A 7 14.20 -12.83 11.62
CA LYS A 7 12.91 -12.85 12.29
C LYS A 7 12.69 -14.19 12.95
N SER A 8 12.07 -14.19 14.13
CA SER A 8 11.49 -15.40 14.72
C SER A 8 10.20 -15.81 13.99
N GLU A 9 9.67 -16.99 14.28
CA GLU A 9 8.40 -17.44 13.70
C GLU A 9 7.24 -16.54 14.13
N GLU A 10 7.23 -16.04 15.36
CA GLU A 10 6.23 -15.12 15.87
C GLU A 10 6.27 -13.78 15.12
N GLU A 11 7.48 -13.25 14.85
CA GLU A 11 7.66 -12.02 14.09
C GLU A 11 7.20 -12.20 12.63
N ILE A 12 7.50 -13.35 12.01
CA ILE A 12 7.02 -13.69 10.66
C ILE A 12 5.48 -13.75 10.63
N GLU A 13 4.85 -14.32 11.66
CA GLU A 13 3.40 -14.39 11.75
C GLU A 13 2.76 -13.00 11.91
N LEU A 14 3.36 -12.10 12.69
CA LEU A 14 2.93 -10.70 12.79
C LEU A 14 3.00 -10.00 11.41
N ILE A 15 4.07 -10.20 10.65
CA ILE A 15 4.24 -9.63 9.31
C ILE A 15 3.20 -10.20 8.33
N ARG A 16 2.91 -11.51 8.38
CA ARG A 16 1.85 -12.13 7.56
C ARG A 16 0.47 -11.56 7.86
N ASN A 17 0.14 -11.42 9.15
CA ASN A 17 -1.13 -10.82 9.57
C ASN A 17 -1.20 -9.35 9.19
N GLY A 18 -0.09 -8.61 9.29
CA GLY A 18 0.00 -7.23 8.82
C GLY A 18 -0.28 -7.12 7.32
N ALA A 19 0.28 -8.01 6.50
CA ALA A 19 0.01 -8.05 5.06
C ALA A 19 -1.48 -8.28 4.76
N GLN A 20 -2.15 -9.21 5.48
CA GLN A 20 -3.59 -9.42 5.34
C GLN A 20 -4.41 -8.19 5.74
N VAL A 21 -4.01 -7.50 6.80
CA VAL A 21 -4.67 -6.25 7.22
C VAL A 21 -4.47 -5.14 6.17
N ALA A 22 -3.28 -5.07 5.54
CA ALA A 22 -3.05 -4.14 4.44
C ALA A 22 -3.96 -4.42 3.24
N ASP A 23 -4.19 -5.69 2.89
CA ASP A 23 -5.14 -6.09 1.84
C ASP A 23 -6.57 -5.65 2.18
N ILE A 24 -7.01 -5.81 3.43
CA ILE A 24 -8.31 -5.34 3.91
C ILE A 24 -8.41 -3.81 3.80
N GLY A 25 -7.36 -3.08 4.15
CA GLY A 25 -7.28 -1.63 3.97
C GLY A 25 -7.38 -1.21 2.51
N GLY A 26 -6.69 -1.90 1.62
CA GLY A 26 -6.75 -1.68 0.18
C GLY A 26 -8.16 -1.92 -0.39
N GLN A 27 -8.81 -2.99 0.02
CA GLN A 27 -10.20 -3.28 -0.38
C GLN A 27 -11.16 -2.18 0.12
N ALA A 28 -11.00 -1.71 1.35
CA ALA A 28 -11.79 -0.62 1.90
C ALA A 28 -11.61 0.70 1.11
N CYS A 29 -10.41 0.99 0.61
CA CYS A 29 -10.20 2.12 -0.32
C CYS A 29 -11.03 1.97 -1.59
N VAL A 30 -10.99 0.79 -2.21
CA VAL A 30 -11.74 0.51 -3.45
C VAL A 30 -13.25 0.65 -3.22
N GLU A 31 -13.75 0.18 -2.10
CA GLU A 31 -15.18 0.28 -1.72
C GLU A 31 -15.64 1.73 -1.48
N ALA A 32 -14.74 2.57 -0.93
CA ALA A 32 -15.03 3.98 -0.68
C ALA A 32 -14.83 4.88 -1.93
N LEU A 33 -14.22 4.34 -2.99
CA LEU A 33 -13.85 5.08 -4.18
C LEU A 33 -15.08 5.39 -5.05
N ALA A 34 -15.36 6.68 -5.21
CA ALA A 34 -16.36 7.17 -6.14
C ALA A 34 -16.02 8.60 -6.60
N GLU A 35 -16.54 8.99 -7.77
CA GLU A 35 -16.42 10.35 -8.27
C GLU A 35 -16.94 11.38 -7.25
N GLY A 36 -16.18 12.43 -7.01
CA GLY A 36 -16.53 13.52 -6.09
C GLY A 36 -16.21 13.23 -4.61
N VAL A 37 -15.75 12.02 -4.25
CA VAL A 37 -15.33 11.72 -2.88
C VAL A 37 -13.95 12.32 -2.62
N PRO A 38 -13.76 13.10 -1.53
CA PRO A 38 -12.46 13.63 -1.17
C PRO A 38 -11.44 12.55 -0.77
N GLU A 39 -10.17 12.72 -1.16
CA GLU A 39 -9.05 11.81 -0.82
C GLU A 39 -9.02 11.42 0.66
N TYR A 40 -9.17 12.41 1.56
CA TYR A 40 -9.07 12.16 3.00
C TYR A 40 -10.20 11.26 3.54
N LEU A 41 -11.37 11.23 2.91
CA LEU A 41 -12.45 10.33 3.34
C LEU A 41 -12.13 8.89 2.97
N ILE A 42 -11.57 8.65 1.79
CA ILE A 42 -11.12 7.33 1.34
C ILE A 42 -10.00 6.83 2.26
N ALA A 43 -8.97 7.65 2.49
CA ALA A 43 -7.85 7.31 3.37
C ALA A 43 -8.30 7.00 4.80
N ARG A 44 -9.22 7.80 5.36
CA ARG A 44 -9.76 7.57 6.71
C ARG A 44 -10.60 6.31 6.81
N HIS A 45 -11.39 6.00 5.80
CA HIS A 45 -12.18 4.78 5.77
C HIS A 45 -11.26 3.54 5.82
N SER A 46 -10.25 3.51 4.97
CA SER A 46 -9.24 2.45 4.96
C SER A 46 -8.50 2.33 6.29
N THR A 47 -7.98 3.43 6.82
CA THR A 47 -7.27 3.44 8.12
C THR A 47 -8.18 2.92 9.24
N HIS A 48 -9.42 3.38 9.30
CA HIS A 48 -10.40 2.92 10.30
C HIS A 48 -10.64 1.41 10.19
N THR A 49 -10.82 0.90 8.99
CA THR A 49 -11.05 -0.54 8.75
C THR A 49 -9.84 -1.38 9.18
N MET A 50 -8.62 -0.94 8.86
CA MET A 50 -7.40 -1.61 9.32
C MET A 50 -7.27 -1.61 10.84
N VAL A 51 -7.51 -0.45 11.48
CA VAL A 51 -7.45 -0.33 12.95
C VAL A 51 -8.47 -1.24 13.63
N GLN A 52 -9.70 -1.32 13.11
CA GLN A 52 -10.70 -2.25 13.64
C GLN A 52 -10.26 -3.71 13.54
N GLU A 53 -9.67 -4.11 12.42
CA GLU A 53 -9.22 -5.48 12.23
C GLU A 53 -7.99 -5.81 13.11
N ILE A 54 -7.07 -4.85 13.31
CA ILE A 54 -5.95 -5.02 14.25
C ILE A 54 -6.48 -5.17 15.67
N ALA A 55 -7.39 -4.28 16.12
CA ALA A 55 -7.95 -4.33 17.46
C ALA A 55 -8.69 -5.66 17.74
N LYS A 56 -9.30 -6.24 16.72
CA LYS A 56 -9.96 -7.55 16.84
C LYS A 56 -8.96 -8.71 16.97
N ARG A 57 -7.88 -8.69 16.19
CA ARG A 57 -6.86 -9.77 16.19
C ARG A 57 -5.86 -9.63 17.33
N TYR A 58 -5.52 -8.40 17.67
CA TYR A 58 -4.45 -8.01 18.61
C TYR A 58 -4.95 -6.92 19.56
N PRO A 59 -5.83 -7.24 20.52
CA PRO A 59 -6.48 -6.24 21.38
C PRO A 59 -5.52 -5.45 22.26
N ASP A 60 -4.31 -5.97 22.50
CA ASP A 60 -3.27 -5.31 23.29
C ASP A 60 -2.24 -4.54 22.43
N SER A 61 -2.45 -4.46 21.10
CA SER A 61 -1.54 -3.75 20.20
C SER A 61 -1.74 -2.24 20.26
N ASP A 62 -0.66 -1.50 20.02
CA ASP A 62 -0.76 -0.07 19.72
C ASP A 62 -1.48 0.13 18.38
N LEU A 63 -2.46 1.02 18.37
CA LEU A 63 -3.32 1.28 17.21
C LEU A 63 -3.06 2.65 16.54
N MET A 64 -2.12 3.45 17.07
CA MET A 64 -1.91 4.83 16.61
C MET A 64 -1.10 4.95 15.32
N ASP A 65 -0.22 3.98 15.06
CA ASP A 65 0.72 4.04 13.92
C ASP A 65 0.24 3.27 12.68
N THR A 66 -1.08 3.12 12.53
CA THR A 66 -1.69 2.56 11.32
C THR A 66 -2.32 3.67 10.49
N TRP A 67 -1.98 3.75 9.21
CA TRP A 67 -2.44 4.85 8.36
C TRP A 67 -2.49 4.47 6.87
N THR A 68 -3.19 5.32 6.10
CA THR A 68 -3.33 5.19 4.67
C THR A 68 -2.98 6.52 4.00
N TRP A 69 -2.15 6.49 2.95
CA TRP A 69 -2.06 7.54 1.98
C TRP A 69 -2.87 7.18 0.73
N PHE A 70 -3.69 8.13 0.30
CA PHE A 70 -4.48 8.03 -0.91
C PHE A 70 -4.40 9.36 -1.67
N GLN A 71 -3.92 9.30 -2.90
CA GLN A 71 -3.72 10.46 -3.75
C GLN A 71 -4.43 10.26 -5.08
N SER A 72 -4.86 11.36 -5.70
CA SER A 72 -5.61 11.33 -6.95
C SER A 72 -5.12 12.40 -7.93
N GLY A 73 -5.11 12.06 -9.24
CA GLY A 73 -4.76 12.97 -10.31
C GLY A 73 -3.42 13.67 -10.09
N ILE A 74 -3.41 15.00 -10.09
CA ILE A 74 -2.18 15.80 -9.93
C ILE A 74 -1.42 15.52 -8.62
N ASN A 75 -2.10 15.06 -7.59
CA ASN A 75 -1.46 14.74 -6.30
C ASN A 75 -0.62 13.45 -6.35
N THR A 76 -0.63 12.73 -7.47
CA THR A 76 0.19 11.51 -7.66
C THR A 76 1.57 11.80 -8.29
N ASP A 77 1.95 13.05 -8.44
CA ASP A 77 3.27 13.47 -8.98
C ASP A 77 4.44 13.16 -8.03
N GLY A 78 4.15 12.86 -6.77
CA GLY A 78 5.09 12.40 -5.75
C GLY A 78 4.59 11.15 -5.04
N ALA A 79 5.50 10.22 -4.71
CA ALA A 79 5.14 8.93 -4.12
C ALA A 79 4.39 9.06 -2.77
N HIS A 80 4.70 10.09 -1.98
CA HIS A 80 4.17 10.28 -0.63
C HIS A 80 3.68 11.72 -0.41
N ASN A 81 2.93 12.25 -1.34
CA ASN A 81 2.28 13.55 -1.16
C ASN A 81 1.19 13.46 -0.09
N PRO A 82 0.98 14.54 0.67
CA PRO A 82 -0.07 14.56 1.69
C PRO A 82 -1.45 14.27 1.12
N VAL A 83 -2.26 13.55 1.89
CA VAL A 83 -3.68 13.37 1.59
C VAL A 83 -4.41 14.72 1.74
N THR A 84 -5.23 15.07 0.74
CA THR A 84 -5.85 16.38 0.66
C THR A 84 -7.38 16.34 0.65
N THR A 85 -8.00 17.50 0.45
CA THR A 85 -9.44 17.63 0.22
C THR A 85 -9.83 17.54 -1.26
N ARG A 86 -8.86 17.25 -2.15
CA ARG A 86 -9.16 17.06 -3.58
C ARG A 86 -10.20 15.96 -3.74
N LYS A 87 -11.18 16.23 -4.59
CA LYS A 87 -12.20 15.25 -4.95
C LYS A 87 -11.72 14.43 -6.13
N VAL A 88 -11.93 13.14 -6.06
CA VAL A 88 -11.58 12.19 -7.12
C VAL A 88 -12.46 12.45 -8.35
N GLU A 89 -11.87 12.41 -9.53
CA GLU A 89 -12.52 12.62 -10.81
C GLU A 89 -12.36 11.39 -11.72
N LYS A 90 -13.27 11.21 -12.67
CA LYS A 90 -13.14 10.16 -13.69
C LYS A 90 -11.89 10.37 -14.54
N GLY A 91 -11.17 9.29 -14.80
CA GLY A 91 -9.88 9.33 -15.50
C GLY A 91 -8.68 9.64 -14.62
N ASP A 92 -8.88 9.92 -13.33
CA ASP A 92 -7.76 10.09 -12.40
C ASP A 92 -6.94 8.80 -12.28
N ILE A 93 -5.62 8.96 -12.34
CA ILE A 93 -4.70 7.99 -11.78
C ILE A 93 -4.71 8.14 -10.26
N LEU A 94 -4.69 7.03 -9.54
CA LEU A 94 -4.82 6.96 -8.10
C LEU A 94 -3.66 6.18 -7.52
N SER A 95 -3.06 6.71 -6.46
CA SER A 95 -2.05 6.03 -5.66
C SER A 95 -2.62 5.64 -4.30
N LEU A 96 -2.61 4.36 -4.01
CA LEU A 96 -3.12 3.77 -2.79
C LEU A 96 -1.99 3.14 -2.00
N ASN A 97 -1.80 3.57 -0.76
CA ASN A 97 -0.73 3.09 0.11
C ASN A 97 -1.29 2.84 1.52
N CYS A 98 -1.36 1.57 1.94
CA CYS A 98 -1.84 1.14 3.25
C CYS A 98 -0.68 0.65 4.10
N PHE A 99 -0.54 1.18 5.31
CA PHE A 99 0.57 0.88 6.23
C PHE A 99 0.04 0.49 7.61
N PRO A 100 -0.46 -0.74 7.79
CA PRO A 100 -0.78 -1.23 9.13
C PRO A 100 0.50 -1.52 9.92
N MET A 101 0.45 -1.26 11.23
CA MET A 101 1.51 -1.57 12.19
C MET A 101 0.98 -2.50 13.27
N ILE A 102 1.60 -3.67 13.41
CA ILE A 102 1.26 -4.68 14.43
C ILE A 102 2.53 -5.07 15.20
N GLY A 103 2.53 -4.86 16.51
CA GLY A 103 3.64 -5.25 17.36
C GLY A 103 4.98 -4.59 16.97
N GLY A 104 4.95 -3.35 16.44
CA GLY A 104 6.12 -2.63 15.95
C GLY A 104 6.58 -2.99 14.55
N TYR A 105 5.86 -3.86 13.82
CA TYR A 105 6.13 -4.21 12.42
C TYR A 105 5.15 -3.54 11.48
N TYR A 106 5.67 -2.73 10.57
CA TYR A 106 4.92 -2.24 9.41
C TYR A 106 4.89 -3.27 8.31
N THR A 107 3.75 -3.33 7.63
CA THR A 107 3.62 -3.92 6.30
C THR A 107 3.10 -2.86 5.35
N ALA A 108 3.20 -3.10 4.05
CA ALA A 108 2.76 -2.15 3.04
C ALA A 108 1.97 -2.85 1.95
N LEU A 109 0.88 -2.22 1.52
CA LEU A 109 0.21 -2.49 0.26
C LEU A 109 0.22 -1.20 -0.55
N GLU A 110 0.82 -1.24 -1.73
CA GLU A 110 0.85 -0.10 -2.66
C GLU A 110 0.27 -0.52 -4.01
N ARG A 111 -0.70 0.26 -4.51
CA ARG A 111 -1.37 -0.02 -5.79
C ARG A 111 -1.61 1.26 -6.57
N THR A 112 -1.47 1.15 -7.88
CA THR A 112 -1.95 2.13 -8.84
C THR A 112 -3.32 1.69 -9.35
N LEU A 113 -4.29 2.59 -9.28
CA LEU A 113 -5.66 2.39 -9.74
C LEU A 113 -6.04 3.51 -10.71
N PHE A 114 -7.16 3.33 -11.39
CA PHE A 114 -7.80 4.36 -12.22
C PHE A 114 -9.29 4.39 -11.93
N LEU A 115 -9.88 5.58 -11.89
CA LEU A 115 -11.32 5.69 -11.77
C LEU A 115 -11.96 5.75 -13.16
N ASP A 116 -12.83 4.77 -13.46
CA ASP A 116 -13.63 4.64 -14.67
C ASP A 116 -12.79 4.26 -15.91
N HIS A 117 -11.79 5.04 -16.29
CA HIS A 117 -10.93 4.77 -17.44
C HIS A 117 -9.49 5.24 -17.21
N ALA A 118 -8.57 4.72 -18.03
CA ALA A 118 -7.18 5.15 -18.09
C ALA A 118 -6.81 5.49 -19.56
N SER A 119 -5.84 6.38 -19.75
CA SER A 119 -5.26 6.62 -21.06
C SER A 119 -4.40 5.42 -21.51
N ASP A 120 -4.24 5.23 -22.83
CA ASP A 120 -3.36 4.20 -23.37
C ASP A 120 -1.91 4.35 -22.90
N GLU A 121 -1.45 5.59 -22.71
CA GLU A 121 -0.12 5.88 -22.18
C GLU A 121 0.02 5.42 -20.72
N HIS A 122 -0.95 5.71 -19.87
CA HIS A 122 -0.97 5.26 -18.48
C HIS A 122 -1.03 3.72 -18.40
N LEU A 123 -1.85 3.07 -19.21
CA LEU A 123 -1.93 1.61 -19.25
C LEU A 123 -0.60 0.99 -19.68
N ARG A 124 0.06 1.54 -20.71
CA ARG A 124 1.37 1.08 -21.15
C ARG A 124 2.43 1.20 -20.06
N LEU A 125 2.47 2.33 -19.35
CA LEU A 125 3.41 2.54 -18.23
C LEU A 125 3.11 1.58 -17.08
N TRP A 126 1.84 1.38 -16.76
CA TRP A 126 1.42 0.43 -15.73
C TRP A 126 1.83 -1.00 -16.07
N GLU A 127 1.66 -1.45 -17.32
CA GLU A 127 2.10 -2.76 -17.78
C GLU A 127 3.62 -2.96 -17.69
N ILE A 128 4.40 -1.91 -18.02
CA ILE A 128 5.86 -1.91 -17.85
C ILE A 128 6.20 -2.10 -16.37
N ASN A 129 5.58 -1.33 -15.50
CA ASN A 129 5.79 -1.41 -14.06
C ASN A 129 5.45 -2.81 -13.51
N CYS A 130 4.35 -3.41 -13.96
CA CYS A 130 3.99 -4.79 -13.57
C CYS A 130 5.05 -5.81 -13.99
N ARG A 131 5.62 -5.68 -15.20
CA ARG A 131 6.70 -6.57 -15.68
C ARG A 131 7.97 -6.40 -14.86
N VAL A 132 8.36 -5.15 -14.56
CA VAL A 132 9.53 -4.85 -13.72
C VAL A 132 9.33 -5.41 -12.32
N HIS A 133 8.15 -5.22 -11.73
CA HIS A 133 7.81 -5.76 -10.41
C HIS A 133 7.89 -7.31 -10.41
N GLN A 134 7.30 -7.97 -11.38
CA GLN A 134 7.37 -9.44 -11.50
C GLN A 134 8.81 -9.92 -11.65
N ARG A 135 9.62 -9.22 -12.47
CA ARG A 135 11.04 -9.53 -12.61
C ARG A 135 11.78 -9.38 -11.28
N GLY A 136 11.50 -8.32 -10.53
CA GLY A 136 12.06 -8.11 -9.19
C GLY A 136 11.76 -9.27 -8.25
N LEU A 137 10.52 -9.74 -8.21
CA LEU A 137 10.12 -10.89 -7.38
C LEU A 137 10.88 -12.17 -7.75
N GLU A 138 11.13 -12.41 -9.04
CA GLU A 138 11.90 -13.58 -9.50
C GLU A 138 13.37 -13.54 -9.08
N LEU A 139 13.93 -12.35 -8.93
CA LEU A 139 15.32 -12.13 -8.52
C LEU A 139 15.53 -12.26 -7.01
N ILE A 140 14.50 -12.09 -6.21
CA ILE A 140 14.57 -12.19 -4.74
C ILE A 140 14.73 -13.67 -4.35
N ARG A 141 15.99 -14.08 -4.09
CA ARG A 141 16.34 -15.44 -3.70
C ARG A 141 17.40 -15.42 -2.60
N PRO A 142 17.47 -16.44 -1.74
CA PRO A 142 18.54 -16.54 -0.76
C PRO A 142 19.93 -16.44 -1.42
N GLY A 143 20.75 -15.52 -0.91
CA GLY A 143 22.10 -15.27 -1.41
C GLY A 143 22.22 -14.23 -2.53
N THR A 144 21.11 -13.75 -3.12
CA THR A 144 21.15 -12.66 -4.10
C THR A 144 21.48 -11.34 -3.39
N ARG A 145 22.43 -10.56 -3.94
CA ARG A 145 22.74 -9.25 -3.39
C ARG A 145 21.71 -8.22 -3.87
N CYS A 146 21.28 -7.33 -2.97
CA CYS A 146 20.30 -6.29 -3.31
C CYS A 146 20.77 -5.37 -4.48
N CYS A 147 22.08 -5.09 -4.56
CA CYS A 147 22.63 -4.28 -5.66
C CYS A 147 22.51 -4.97 -7.02
N ASP A 148 22.59 -6.29 -7.09
CA ASP A 148 22.43 -7.03 -8.36
C ASP A 148 20.98 -6.94 -8.85
N ILE A 149 20.01 -7.01 -7.94
CA ILE A 149 18.59 -6.79 -8.26
C ILE A 149 18.36 -5.37 -8.76
N ALA A 150 18.90 -4.37 -8.05
CA ALA A 150 18.71 -2.96 -8.41
C ALA A 150 19.37 -2.57 -9.74
N LEU A 151 20.42 -3.28 -10.18
CA LEU A 151 21.07 -3.06 -11.47
C LEU A 151 20.37 -3.76 -12.64
N GLU A 152 19.61 -4.81 -12.36
CA GLU A 152 18.83 -5.54 -13.37
C GLU A 152 17.51 -4.85 -13.72
N LEU A 153 16.92 -4.13 -12.76
CA LEU A 153 15.62 -3.44 -12.89
C LEU A 153 15.76 -1.99 -13.37
#